data_ec15df7dbcd7936a88d40d78953fe35e
#
_entry.id   ec15df7dbcd7936a88d40d78953fe35e
#
_cell.length_a   1.000
_cell.length_b   1.000
_cell.length_c   1.000
_cell.angle_alpha   90.00
_cell.angle_beta   90.00
_cell.angle_gamma   90.00
#
_symmetry.space_group_name_H-M   'P 1'
#
loop_
_entity.id
_entity.type
_entity.pdbx_description
1 polymer ?
#
loop_
_entity_poly.entity_id
_entity_poly.type
_entity_poly.pdbx_seq_one_letter_code
_entity_poly.pdbx_strand_id
1 'polypeptide(L)'
;MQRYLDIASLKVLDAHPARGASWETFVLEEIVRREKLAHPFSQAYFWRTHAGAEIDLLLDRGDRRLALEIKAGSGRSAYLARGLAAAAADAKAQASWIVDQAQGEQTYRNRVRCRNFAEDLAWLPR
;
A
#
# COMPACT_ATOMS: atom_id res chain seq x y z
N MET A 1 -20.02 -0.48 -5.98
CA MET A 1 -19.79 -0.20 -4.54
C MET A 1 -18.36 -0.51 -4.17
N GLN A 2 -17.78 0.31 -3.36
CA GLN A 2 -16.40 0.14 -2.87
C GLN A 2 -16.45 -0.33 -1.42
N ARG A 3 -15.50 -1.17 -1.07
CA ARG A 3 -15.39 -1.67 0.29
C ARG A 3 -13.98 -1.42 0.80
N TYR A 4 -13.90 -0.95 2.01
CA TYR A 4 -12.62 -0.78 2.66
C TYR A 4 -12.74 -1.16 4.13
N LEU A 5 -11.61 -1.52 4.73
CA LEU A 5 -11.51 -1.95 6.10
C LEU A 5 -10.39 -1.17 6.77
N ASP A 6 -10.69 -0.55 7.90
CA ASP A 6 -9.68 0.17 8.69
C ASP A 6 -8.74 -0.85 9.31
N ILE A 7 -7.46 -0.76 8.99
CA ILE A 7 -6.44 -1.67 9.49
C ILE A 7 -5.47 -0.99 10.45
N ALA A 8 -5.89 0.12 11.07
CA ALA A 8 -5.03 0.86 12.00
C ALA A 8 -4.81 0.12 13.32
N SER A 9 -5.65 -0.87 13.67
CA SER A 9 -5.50 -1.67 14.87
C SER A 9 -5.09 -3.10 14.54
N LEU A 10 -4.43 -3.79 15.48
CA LEU A 10 -4.04 -5.19 15.30
C LEU A 10 -5.23 -6.12 15.10
N LYS A 11 -6.36 -5.83 15.74
CA LYS A 11 -7.58 -6.63 15.59
C LYS A 11 -8.12 -6.54 14.17
N VAL A 12 -8.10 -5.34 13.59
CA VAL A 12 -8.54 -5.12 12.23
C VAL A 12 -7.54 -5.73 11.26
N LEU A 13 -6.24 -5.60 11.57
CA LEU A 13 -5.18 -6.18 10.75
C LEU A 13 -5.32 -7.71 10.64
N ASP A 14 -5.76 -8.38 11.69
CA ASP A 14 -6.00 -9.82 11.66
C ASP A 14 -7.02 -10.24 10.59
N ALA A 15 -7.92 -9.36 10.21
CA ALA A 15 -8.90 -9.61 9.17
C ALA A 15 -8.40 -9.22 7.77
N HIS A 16 -7.20 -8.65 7.66
CA HIS A 16 -6.63 -8.23 6.39
C HIS A 16 -6.27 -9.44 5.52
N PRO A 17 -6.47 -9.38 4.18
CA PRO A 17 -6.14 -10.50 3.29
C PRO A 17 -4.67 -10.93 3.34
N ALA A 18 -3.76 -10.06 3.74
CA ALA A 18 -2.33 -10.38 3.87
C ALA A 18 -2.02 -11.19 5.12
N ARG A 19 -2.98 -11.40 6.01
CA ARG A 19 -2.80 -12.19 7.21
C ARG A 19 -2.33 -13.60 6.84
N GLY A 20 -1.30 -14.07 7.50
CA GLY A 20 -0.71 -15.37 7.22
C GLY A 20 0.46 -15.34 6.24
N ALA A 21 0.58 -14.27 5.45
CA ALA A 21 1.78 -14.02 4.63
C ALA A 21 2.74 -13.22 5.50
N SER A 22 3.58 -13.91 6.28
CA SER A 22 4.31 -13.31 7.40
C SER A 22 5.14 -12.08 7.01
N TRP A 23 5.81 -12.11 5.85
CA TRP A 23 6.60 -10.95 5.42
C TRP A 23 5.70 -9.77 5.05
N GLU A 24 4.65 -10.02 4.28
CA GLU A 24 3.74 -8.96 3.85
C GLU A 24 3.01 -8.32 5.02
N THR A 25 2.59 -9.14 5.99
CA THR A 25 1.97 -8.66 7.21
C THR A 25 2.95 -7.82 8.03
N PHE A 26 4.20 -8.26 8.15
CA PHE A 26 5.23 -7.51 8.86
C PHE A 26 5.45 -6.13 8.22
N VAL A 27 5.57 -6.09 6.89
CA VAL A 27 5.78 -4.83 6.17
C VAL A 27 4.60 -3.89 6.36
N LEU A 28 3.39 -4.41 6.23
CA LEU A 28 2.17 -3.63 6.39
C LEU A 28 2.10 -3.01 7.79
N GLU A 29 2.35 -3.81 8.82
CA GLU A 29 2.37 -3.33 10.20
C GLU A 29 3.41 -2.24 10.43
N GLU A 30 4.60 -2.43 9.86
CA GLU A 30 5.69 -1.49 10.02
C GLU A 30 5.37 -0.14 9.36
N ILE A 31 4.80 -0.18 8.16
CA ILE A 31 4.40 1.05 7.46
C ILE A 31 3.29 1.78 8.22
N VAL A 32 2.29 1.05 8.70
CA VAL A 32 1.19 1.65 9.48
C VAL A 32 1.73 2.29 10.76
N ARG A 33 2.65 1.60 11.44
CA ARG A 33 3.26 2.13 12.66
C ARG A 33 3.98 3.44 12.40
N ARG A 34 4.82 3.49 11.35
CA ARG A 34 5.54 4.71 10.99
C ARG A 34 4.59 5.82 10.57
N GLU A 35 3.55 5.47 9.82
CA GLU A 35 2.55 6.45 9.40
C GLU A 35 1.86 7.08 10.61
N LYS A 36 1.46 6.29 11.58
CA LYS A 36 0.77 6.78 12.77
C LYS A 36 1.67 7.64 13.64
N LEU A 37 2.96 7.34 13.69
CA LEU A 37 3.92 8.17 14.44
C LEU A 37 4.10 9.53 13.78
N ALA A 38 4.20 9.57 12.45
CA ALA A 38 4.41 10.82 11.71
C ALA A 38 3.12 11.60 11.49
N HIS A 39 2.00 10.90 11.34
CA HIS A 39 0.70 11.47 11.03
C HIS A 39 -0.38 10.82 11.90
N PRO A 40 -0.53 11.26 13.16
CA PRO A 40 -1.44 10.59 14.11
C PRO A 40 -2.89 10.52 13.66
N PHE A 41 -3.33 11.42 12.80
CA PHE A 41 -4.71 11.45 12.30
C PHE A 41 -4.90 10.70 10.98
N SER A 42 -3.83 10.16 10.42
CA SER A 42 -3.93 9.35 9.20
C SER A 42 -4.76 8.10 9.45
N GLN A 43 -5.55 7.71 8.45
CA GLN A 43 -6.33 6.48 8.50
C GLN A 43 -5.72 5.47 7.54
N ALA A 44 -5.72 4.20 7.93
CA ALA A 44 -5.18 3.12 7.11
C ALA A 44 -6.29 2.12 6.78
N TYR A 45 -6.44 1.83 5.49
CA TYR A 45 -7.51 0.98 4.99
C TYR A 45 -6.98 -0.10 4.05
N PHE A 46 -7.68 -1.23 4.00
CA PHE A 46 -7.66 -2.14 2.87
C PHE A 46 -8.77 -1.70 1.91
N TRP A 47 -8.43 -1.50 0.64
CA TRP A 47 -9.37 -0.99 -0.36
C TRP A 47 -9.68 -2.05 -1.40
N ARG A 48 -10.96 -2.17 -1.74
CA ARG A 48 -11.40 -3.13 -2.75
C ARG A 48 -12.59 -2.58 -3.51
N THR A 49 -12.57 -2.74 -4.85
CA THR A 49 -13.70 -2.37 -5.70
C THR A 49 -14.55 -3.59 -6.03
N HIS A 50 -15.74 -3.36 -6.59
CA HIS A 50 -16.59 -4.43 -7.10
C HIS A 50 -15.91 -5.20 -8.22
N ALA A 51 -15.12 -4.54 -9.03
CA ALA A 51 -14.40 -5.17 -10.13
C ALA A 51 -13.25 -6.05 -9.66
N GLY A 52 -12.96 -6.08 -8.35
CA GLY A 52 -11.91 -6.91 -7.78
C GLY A 52 -10.54 -6.25 -7.71
N ALA A 53 -10.42 -4.98 -8.08
CA ALA A 53 -9.18 -4.24 -7.90
C ALA A 53 -8.95 -3.98 -6.42
N GLU A 54 -7.72 -4.16 -5.96
CA GLU A 54 -7.38 -4.06 -4.54
C GLU A 54 -6.18 -3.16 -4.32
N ILE A 55 -6.17 -2.50 -3.16
CA ILE A 55 -5.01 -1.78 -2.62
C ILE A 55 -4.76 -2.39 -1.24
N ASP A 56 -3.57 -2.94 -1.03
CA ASP A 56 -3.23 -3.59 0.24
C ASP A 56 -3.25 -2.59 1.38
N LEU A 57 -2.79 -1.37 1.13
CA LEU A 57 -2.74 -0.34 2.14
C LEU A 57 -3.02 1.02 1.51
N LEU A 58 -4.15 1.61 1.89
CA LEU A 58 -4.50 2.97 1.50
C LEU A 58 -4.34 3.86 2.73
N LEU A 59 -3.42 4.81 2.65
CA LEU A 59 -3.19 5.77 3.73
C LEU A 59 -3.92 7.06 3.38
N ASP A 60 -4.86 7.45 4.23
CA ASP A 60 -5.65 8.67 4.04
C ASP A 60 -5.23 9.70 5.09
N ARG A 61 -4.54 10.73 4.65
CA ARG A 61 -4.05 11.82 5.50
C ARG A 61 -5.02 13.00 5.57
N GLY A 62 -6.18 12.86 4.94
CA GLY A 62 -7.17 13.93 4.85
C GLY A 62 -6.97 14.78 3.59
N ASP A 63 -5.79 15.36 3.44
CA ASP A 63 -5.45 16.19 2.28
C ASP A 63 -4.90 15.38 1.11
N ARG A 64 -4.45 14.15 1.34
CA ARG A 64 -3.93 13.29 0.29
C ARG A 64 -4.06 11.83 0.69
N ARG A 65 -4.08 10.97 -0.32
CA ARG A 65 -4.15 9.52 -0.16
C ARG A 65 -2.97 8.87 -0.87
N LEU A 66 -2.41 7.84 -0.23
CA LEU A 66 -1.26 7.10 -0.73
C LEU A 66 -1.68 5.64 -0.84
N ALA A 67 -1.44 5.02 -2.00
CA ALA A 67 -1.82 3.63 -2.25
C ALA A 67 -0.58 2.75 -2.35
N LEU A 68 -0.57 1.65 -1.60
CA LEU A 68 0.57 0.74 -1.56
C LEU A 68 0.11 -0.70 -1.81
N GLU A 69 0.84 -1.37 -2.69
CA GLU A 69 0.74 -2.82 -2.91
C GLU A 69 1.98 -3.46 -2.32
N ILE A 70 1.80 -4.46 -1.46
CA ILE A 70 2.92 -5.13 -0.79
C ILE A 70 3.04 -6.53 -1.37
N LYS A 71 4.21 -6.85 -1.92
CA LYS A 71 4.42 -8.12 -2.63
C LYS A 71 5.74 -8.74 -2.23
N ALA A 72 5.69 -9.93 -1.64
CA ALA A 72 6.90 -10.68 -1.31
C ALA A 72 7.65 -11.05 -2.60
N GLY A 73 8.98 -11.10 -2.49
CA GLY A 73 9.83 -11.43 -3.63
C GLY A 73 9.94 -10.29 -4.61
N SER A 74 10.13 -10.60 -5.88
CA SER A 74 10.23 -9.62 -6.96
C SER A 74 8.86 -9.47 -7.60
N GLY A 75 8.03 -8.60 -7.03
CA GLY A 75 6.64 -8.41 -7.46
C GLY A 75 6.42 -7.40 -8.57
N ARG A 76 7.50 -6.87 -9.15
CA ARG A 76 7.40 -5.79 -10.14
C ARG A 76 6.96 -6.33 -11.50
N SER A 77 5.85 -5.80 -12.02
CA SER A 77 5.38 -6.13 -13.35
C SER A 77 4.50 -4.99 -13.87
N ALA A 78 4.44 -4.84 -15.18
CA ALA A 78 3.54 -3.85 -15.79
C ALA A 78 2.08 -4.18 -15.50
N TYR A 79 1.75 -5.45 -15.43
CA TYR A 79 0.40 -5.89 -15.09
C TYR A 79 0.00 -5.42 -13.68
N LEU A 80 0.86 -5.68 -12.69
CA LEU A 80 0.58 -5.27 -11.31
C LEU A 80 0.52 -3.75 -11.19
N ALA A 81 1.42 -3.04 -11.89
CA ALA A 81 1.42 -1.58 -11.87
C ALA A 81 0.14 -1.01 -12.48
N ARG A 82 -0.37 -1.59 -13.57
CA ARG A 82 -1.64 -1.15 -14.16
C ARG A 82 -2.81 -1.35 -13.20
N GLY A 83 -2.86 -2.50 -12.54
CA GLY A 83 -3.91 -2.79 -11.57
C GLY A 83 -3.90 -1.82 -10.40
N LEU A 84 -2.71 -1.56 -9.87
CA LEU A 84 -2.58 -0.61 -8.76
C LEU A 84 -2.93 0.82 -9.20
N ALA A 85 -2.49 1.23 -10.39
CA ALA A 85 -2.82 2.57 -10.91
C ALA A 85 -4.33 2.76 -11.06
N ALA A 86 -5.02 1.74 -11.58
CA ALA A 86 -6.48 1.79 -11.73
C ALA A 86 -7.19 1.88 -10.37
N ALA A 87 -6.77 1.05 -9.40
CA ALA A 87 -7.34 1.07 -8.07
C ALA A 87 -7.04 2.39 -7.35
N ALA A 88 -5.83 2.92 -7.52
CA ALA A 88 -5.44 4.21 -6.93
C ALA A 88 -6.28 5.36 -7.50
N ALA A 89 -6.53 5.35 -8.80
CA ALA A 89 -7.39 6.37 -9.43
C ALA A 89 -8.81 6.29 -8.87
N ASP A 90 -9.33 5.08 -8.70
CA ASP A 90 -10.66 4.86 -8.15
C ASP A 90 -10.75 5.35 -6.70
N ALA A 91 -9.71 5.11 -5.92
CA ALA A 91 -9.63 5.55 -4.52
C ALA A 91 -9.19 7.02 -4.38
N LYS A 92 -8.93 7.71 -5.49
CA LYS A 92 -8.47 9.11 -5.53
C LYS A 92 -7.15 9.29 -4.78
N ALA A 93 -6.24 8.33 -4.92
CA ALA A 93 -4.90 8.41 -4.36
C ALA A 93 -3.99 9.21 -5.29
N GLN A 94 -3.17 10.09 -4.71
CA GLN A 94 -2.28 10.96 -5.46
C GLN A 94 -0.95 10.29 -5.82
N ALA A 95 -0.58 9.24 -5.10
CA ALA A 95 0.65 8.51 -5.37
C ALA A 95 0.47 7.03 -5.04
N SER A 96 1.26 6.18 -5.69
CA SER A 96 1.15 4.74 -5.49
C SER A 96 2.51 4.06 -5.60
N TRP A 97 2.69 3.02 -4.79
CA TRP A 97 3.94 2.25 -4.72
C TRP A 97 3.66 0.76 -4.69
N ILE A 98 4.56 0.01 -5.34
CA ILE A 98 4.71 -1.43 -5.10
C ILE A 98 5.91 -1.57 -4.17
N VAL A 99 5.71 -2.19 -3.02
CA VAL A 99 6.75 -2.42 -2.02
C VAL A 99 7.10 -3.91 -2.06
N ASP A 100 8.34 -4.23 -2.39
CA ASP A 100 8.76 -5.62 -2.58
C ASP A 100 10.18 -5.86 -2.06
N GLN A 101 10.78 -6.98 -2.47
CA GLN A 101 12.12 -7.39 -2.07
C GLN A 101 13.12 -7.33 -3.23
N ALA A 102 12.70 -6.78 -4.37
CA ALA A 102 13.61 -6.62 -5.52
C ALA A 102 14.57 -5.46 -5.27
N GLN A 103 15.74 -5.54 -5.89
CA GLN A 103 16.76 -4.52 -5.72
C GLN A 103 16.47 -3.26 -6.54
N GLY A 104 16.85 -2.12 -5.98
CA GLY A 104 16.78 -0.85 -6.69
C GLY A 104 15.38 -0.24 -6.78
N GLU A 105 15.32 0.88 -7.46
CA GLU A 105 14.10 1.63 -7.69
C GLU A 105 13.65 1.46 -9.12
N GLN A 106 12.33 1.52 -9.33
CA GLN A 106 11.76 1.51 -10.67
C GLN A 106 10.50 2.35 -10.67
N THR A 107 10.26 3.11 -11.73
CA THR A 107 9.03 3.88 -11.89
C THR A 107 8.43 3.55 -13.24
N TYR A 108 7.18 3.12 -13.25
CA TYR A 108 6.44 2.82 -14.47
C TYR A 108 5.88 4.12 -15.09
N ARG A 109 5.51 4.06 -16.38
CA ARG A 109 4.96 5.22 -17.10
C ARG A 109 3.69 5.78 -16.43
N ASN A 110 2.90 4.92 -15.80
CA ASN A 110 1.70 5.34 -15.07
C ASN A 110 2.01 5.90 -13.68
N ARG A 111 3.30 6.17 -13.40
CA ARG A 111 3.80 6.77 -12.16
C ARG A 111 3.77 5.86 -10.95
N VAL A 112 3.44 4.58 -11.11
CA VAL A 112 3.59 3.61 -10.02
C VAL A 112 5.08 3.41 -9.77
N ARG A 113 5.50 3.58 -8.53
CA ARG A 113 6.90 3.47 -8.11
C ARG A 113 7.11 2.16 -7.37
N CYS A 114 8.26 1.54 -7.61
CA CYS A 114 8.64 0.30 -6.93
C CYS A 114 9.79 0.58 -5.99
N ARG A 115 9.69 0.07 -4.76
CA ARG A 115 10.70 0.27 -3.72
C ARG A 115 10.95 -1.03 -2.97
N ASN A 116 12.21 -1.27 -2.63
CA ASN A 116 12.58 -2.38 -1.76
C ASN A 116 12.32 -1.99 -0.31
N PHE A 117 11.59 -2.82 0.42
CA PHE A 117 11.28 -2.53 1.82
C PHE A 117 12.51 -2.54 2.72
N ALA A 118 13.53 -3.34 2.39
CA ALA A 118 14.75 -3.41 3.21
C ALA A 118 15.52 -2.08 3.23
N GLU A 119 15.26 -1.20 2.26
CA GLU A 119 15.81 0.14 2.26
C GLU A 119 15.00 1.02 3.22
N ASP A 120 15.58 2.17 3.58
CA ASP A 120 14.89 3.12 4.45
C ASP A 120 13.56 3.56 3.82
N LEU A 121 12.52 3.71 4.65
CA LEU A 121 11.21 4.19 4.19
C LEU A 121 11.20 5.71 3.91
N ALA A 122 12.36 6.31 3.68
CA ALA A 122 12.47 7.73 3.35
C ALA A 122 11.70 8.11 2.08
N TRP A 123 11.41 7.15 1.21
CA TRP A 123 10.60 7.38 0.01
C TRP A 123 9.13 7.64 0.32
N LEU A 124 8.65 7.22 1.48
CA LEU A 124 7.28 7.49 1.88
C LEU A 124 7.16 8.98 2.24
N PRO A 125 6.23 9.73 1.61
CA PRO A 125 6.12 11.17 1.85
C PRO A 125 5.89 11.48 3.33
N ARG A 126 6.55 12.50 3.78
CA ARG A 126 6.40 12.99 5.14
C ARG A 126 5.10 13.76 5.32
#